data_37b3755fbb4da2a0d08d489a1e1544b8
#
_entry.id   37b3755fbb4da2a0d08d489a1e1544b8
#
_cell.length_a   1.000
_cell.length_b   1.000
_cell.length_c   1.000
_cell.angle_alpha   90.00
_cell.angle_beta   90.00
_cell.angle_gamma   90.00
#
_symmetry.space_group_name_H-M   'P 1'
#
loop_
_entity.id
_entity.type
_entity.pdbx_description
1 polymer ?
#
loop_
_entity_poly.entity_id
_entity_poly.type
_entity_poly.pdbx_seq_one_letter_code
_entity_poly.pdbx_strand_id
1 'polypeptide(L)'
;MNAPAEDDWISTRAAVLVALVGLGFTVVLITTLEQQFVLAITAATVAMVYGVYFGFALNSGEPKDLAIEGGFIGVGLVTVVLGLEYSHYWLATGLLLHGAWDVLHHPRHRIVGTAGVPGWYVPFCAVYDIAAAIAIALLI
;
A
#
# COMPACT_ATOMS: atom_id res chain seq x y z
N MET A 1 26.55 -4.24 20.26
CA MET A 1 25.54 -5.18 19.71
C MET A 1 24.25 -4.85 20.43
N ASN A 2 23.41 -3.98 19.84
CA ASN A 2 22.12 -3.65 20.43
C ASN A 2 21.15 -4.78 20.05
N ALA A 3 20.55 -5.43 21.05
CA ALA A 3 19.48 -6.39 20.81
C ALA A 3 18.36 -5.69 20.00
N PRO A 4 17.75 -6.33 19.01
CA PRO A 4 16.57 -5.79 18.37
C PRO A 4 15.52 -5.61 19.47
N ALA A 5 14.94 -4.41 19.55
CA ALA A 5 13.97 -4.09 20.58
C ALA A 5 12.78 -5.05 20.46
N GLU A 6 12.40 -5.64 21.60
CA GLU A 6 11.17 -6.46 21.69
C GLU A 6 9.91 -5.70 21.22
N ASP A 7 9.99 -4.37 21.21
CA ASP A 7 8.93 -3.47 20.75
C ASP A 7 8.57 -3.63 19.28
N ASP A 8 9.50 -4.00 18.41
CA ASP A 8 9.24 -4.20 16.97
C ASP A 8 8.31 -5.40 16.69
N TRP A 9 8.38 -6.43 17.52
CA TRP A 9 7.54 -7.62 17.34
C TRP A 9 6.08 -7.37 17.74
N ILE A 10 5.86 -6.63 18.83
CA ILE A 10 4.50 -6.26 19.30
C ILE A 10 3.88 -5.29 18.31
N SER A 11 4.64 -4.29 17.82
CA SER A 11 4.16 -3.33 16.83
C SER A 11 3.78 -4.00 15.51
N THR A 12 4.54 -4.98 15.04
CA THR A 12 4.24 -5.74 13.81
C THR A 12 2.94 -6.53 13.92
N ARG A 13 2.69 -7.20 15.06
CA ARG A 13 1.42 -7.92 15.29
C ARG A 13 0.23 -6.97 15.31
N ALA A 14 0.35 -5.86 15.99
CA ALA A 14 -0.70 -4.84 16.03
C ALA A 14 -0.96 -4.27 14.62
N ALA A 15 0.08 -3.99 13.86
CA ALA A 15 -0.02 -3.51 12.48
C ALA A 15 -0.77 -4.50 11.57
N VAL A 16 -0.46 -5.80 11.66
CA VAL A 16 -1.16 -6.85 10.91
C VAL A 16 -2.62 -6.96 11.34
N LEU A 17 -2.92 -6.90 12.63
CA LEU A 17 -4.31 -6.93 13.13
C LEU A 17 -5.11 -5.73 12.61
N VAL A 18 -4.54 -4.53 12.62
CA VAL A 18 -5.21 -3.34 12.07
C VAL A 18 -5.41 -3.48 10.56
N ALA A 19 -4.45 -4.04 9.83
CA ALA A 19 -4.60 -4.34 8.40
C ALA A 19 -5.78 -5.30 8.14
N LEU A 20 -5.92 -6.35 8.94
CA LEU A 20 -7.03 -7.31 8.82
C LEU A 20 -8.39 -6.68 9.16
N VAL A 21 -8.45 -5.80 10.17
CA VAL A 21 -9.67 -5.03 10.49
C VAL A 21 -10.02 -4.10 9.32
N GLY A 22 -9.03 -3.39 8.75
CA GLY A 22 -9.22 -2.55 7.57
C GLY A 22 -9.70 -3.35 6.36
N LEU A 23 -9.15 -4.55 6.14
CA LEU A 23 -9.62 -5.48 5.11
C LEU A 23 -11.08 -5.87 5.33
N GLY A 24 -11.47 -6.23 6.56
CA GLY A 24 -12.86 -6.55 6.90
C GLY A 24 -13.80 -5.40 6.55
N PHE A 25 -13.41 -4.17 6.86
CA PHE A 25 -14.16 -2.97 6.48
C PHE A 25 -14.25 -2.81 4.95
N THR A 26 -13.13 -3.02 4.23
CA THR A 26 -13.10 -2.99 2.76
C THR A 26 -14.06 -4.01 2.15
N VAL A 27 -14.08 -5.24 2.66
CA VAL A 27 -15.01 -6.29 2.20
C VAL A 27 -16.48 -5.87 2.44
N VAL A 28 -16.79 -5.28 3.60
CA VAL A 28 -18.14 -4.73 3.87
C VAL A 28 -18.51 -3.66 2.85
N LEU A 29 -17.60 -2.72 2.54
CA LEU A 29 -17.87 -1.69 1.53
C LEU A 29 -18.13 -2.31 0.15
N ILE A 30 -17.30 -3.27 -0.27
CA ILE A 30 -17.45 -3.95 -1.57
C ILE A 30 -18.81 -4.66 -1.67
N THR A 31 -19.28 -5.27 -0.60
CA THR A 31 -20.51 -6.06 -0.61
C THR A 31 -21.78 -5.27 -0.36
N THR A 32 -21.68 -4.02 0.12
CA THR A 32 -22.84 -3.20 0.50
C THR A 32 -23.07 -1.97 -0.37
N LEU A 33 -22.00 -1.45 -1.01
CA LEU A 33 -22.10 -0.26 -1.84
C LEU A 33 -22.33 -0.63 -3.30
N GLU A 34 -22.89 0.33 -4.06
CA GLU A 34 -22.96 0.23 -5.52
C GLU A 34 -21.56 0.22 -6.13
N GLN A 35 -21.36 -0.57 -7.18
CA GLN A 35 -20.06 -0.81 -7.80
C GLN A 35 -19.30 0.49 -8.17
N GLN A 36 -20.02 1.52 -8.63
CA GLN A 36 -19.40 2.81 -8.97
C GLN A 36 -18.71 3.47 -7.77
N PHE A 37 -19.30 3.37 -6.57
CA PHE A 37 -18.69 3.93 -5.35
C PHE A 37 -17.51 3.07 -4.88
N VAL A 38 -17.62 1.75 -5.01
CA VAL A 38 -16.53 0.84 -4.70
C VAL A 38 -15.34 1.14 -5.59
N LEU A 39 -15.52 1.31 -6.89
CA LEU A 39 -14.46 1.65 -7.84
C LEU A 39 -13.82 3.01 -7.51
N ALA A 40 -14.64 4.02 -7.20
CA ALA A 40 -14.14 5.34 -6.85
C ALA A 40 -13.30 5.32 -5.55
N ILE A 41 -13.79 4.63 -4.51
CA ILE A 41 -13.06 4.48 -3.23
C ILE A 41 -11.77 3.72 -3.44
N THR A 42 -11.81 2.62 -4.21
CA THR A 42 -10.62 1.83 -4.51
C THR A 42 -9.58 2.63 -5.29
N ALA A 43 -10.01 3.39 -6.31
CA ALA A 43 -9.14 4.26 -7.08
C ALA A 43 -8.49 5.34 -6.21
N ALA A 44 -9.26 5.96 -5.31
CA ALA A 44 -8.74 6.93 -4.35
C ALA A 44 -7.74 6.27 -3.37
N THR A 45 -8.01 5.05 -2.91
CA THR A 45 -7.09 4.29 -2.05
C THR A 45 -5.78 4.01 -2.78
N VAL A 46 -5.83 3.51 -4.02
CA VAL A 46 -4.62 3.29 -4.84
C VAL A 46 -3.83 4.59 -4.99
N ALA A 47 -4.46 5.68 -5.39
CA ALA A 47 -3.77 6.96 -5.54
C ALA A 47 -3.11 7.44 -4.24
N MET A 48 -3.78 7.24 -3.11
CA MET A 48 -3.29 7.65 -1.79
C MET A 48 -2.07 6.82 -1.35
N VAL A 49 -2.14 5.49 -1.45
CA VAL A 49 -1.04 4.64 -0.96
C VAL A 49 0.25 4.88 -1.75
N TYR A 50 0.16 5.10 -3.05
CA TYR A 50 1.32 5.45 -3.87
C TYR A 50 1.97 6.78 -3.50
N GLY A 51 1.22 7.72 -2.92
CA GLY A 51 1.74 9.00 -2.44
C GLY A 51 2.49 8.93 -1.11
N VAL A 52 2.29 7.90 -0.30
CA VAL A 52 2.81 7.85 1.08
C VAL A 52 4.34 7.75 1.10
N TYR A 53 4.93 6.87 0.32
CA TYR A 53 6.39 6.75 0.27
C TYR A 53 7.07 7.99 -0.28
N PHE A 54 6.44 8.68 -1.21
CA PHE A 54 6.92 9.99 -1.66
C PHE A 54 6.94 11.01 -0.51
N GLY A 55 5.91 10.98 0.36
CA GLY A 55 5.90 11.77 1.59
C GLY A 55 7.07 11.46 2.53
N PHE A 56 7.42 10.19 2.70
CA PHE A 56 8.59 9.80 3.48
C PHE A 56 9.90 10.25 2.79
N ALA A 57 9.99 10.12 1.46
CA ALA A 57 11.14 10.58 0.69
C ALA A 57 11.35 12.10 0.78
N LEU A 58 10.27 12.89 0.82
CA LEU A 58 10.35 14.34 1.08
C LEU A 58 11.00 14.64 2.44
N ASN A 59 10.72 13.84 3.44
CA ASN A 59 11.30 14.01 4.77
C ASN A 59 12.77 13.55 4.84
N SER A 60 13.19 12.58 4.01
CA SER A 60 14.59 12.13 3.93
C SER A 60 15.48 13.14 3.21
N GLY A 61 14.92 13.89 2.27
CA GLY A 61 15.61 14.92 1.49
C GLY A 61 16.55 14.39 0.40
N GLU A 62 16.60 13.08 0.17
CA GLU A 62 17.48 12.48 -0.84
C GLU A 62 16.85 12.57 -2.24
N PRO A 63 17.49 13.29 -3.21
CA PRO A 63 16.92 13.48 -4.56
C PRO A 63 16.66 12.17 -5.30
N LYS A 64 17.47 11.14 -5.05
CA LYS A 64 17.31 9.81 -5.64
C LYS A 64 16.01 9.16 -5.17
N ASP A 65 15.72 9.20 -3.88
CA ASP A 65 14.51 8.61 -3.31
C ASP A 65 13.28 9.35 -3.83
N LEU A 66 13.33 10.67 -3.90
CA LEU A 66 12.25 11.48 -4.50
C LEU A 66 11.98 11.11 -5.96
N ALA A 67 13.02 10.86 -6.76
CA ALA A 67 12.87 10.48 -8.16
C ALA A 67 12.26 9.08 -8.30
N ILE A 68 12.67 8.13 -7.47
CA ILE A 68 12.15 6.75 -7.46
C ILE A 68 10.68 6.74 -7.05
N GLU A 69 10.35 7.37 -5.91
CA GLU A 69 8.98 7.39 -5.40
C GLU A 69 8.05 8.22 -6.29
N GLY A 70 8.53 9.33 -6.84
CA GLY A 70 7.79 10.11 -7.82
C GLY A 70 7.48 9.34 -9.11
N GLY A 71 8.44 8.54 -9.59
CA GLY A 71 8.23 7.62 -10.71
C GLY A 71 7.19 6.54 -10.37
N PHE A 72 7.23 6.02 -9.15
CA PHE A 72 6.28 5.01 -8.70
C PHE A 72 4.85 5.55 -8.56
N ILE A 73 4.65 6.81 -8.16
CA ILE A 73 3.35 7.49 -8.24
C ILE A 73 2.79 7.42 -9.67
N GLY A 74 3.62 7.63 -10.69
CA GLY A 74 3.22 7.52 -12.09
C GLY A 74 2.65 6.13 -12.42
N VAL A 75 3.25 5.06 -11.90
CA VAL A 75 2.74 3.68 -12.04
C VAL A 75 1.35 3.57 -11.41
N GLY A 76 1.17 4.06 -10.18
CA GLY A 76 -0.13 4.07 -9.49
C GLY A 76 -1.21 4.80 -10.28
N LEU A 77 -0.90 6.00 -10.79
CA LEU A 77 -1.86 6.77 -11.59
C LEU A 77 -2.26 6.04 -12.88
N VAL A 78 -1.32 5.36 -13.54
CA VAL A 78 -1.65 4.51 -14.70
C VAL A 78 -2.62 3.40 -14.33
N THR A 79 -2.39 2.69 -13.22
CA THR A 79 -3.32 1.64 -12.77
C THR A 79 -4.69 2.20 -12.39
N VAL A 80 -4.76 3.40 -11.81
CA VAL A 80 -6.03 4.09 -11.53
C VAL A 80 -6.80 4.40 -12.81
N VAL A 81 -6.15 5.02 -13.80
CA VAL A 81 -6.80 5.36 -15.08
C VAL A 81 -7.29 4.09 -15.79
N LEU A 82 -6.43 3.07 -15.91
CA LEU A 82 -6.80 1.82 -16.52
C LEU A 82 -7.92 1.09 -15.74
N GLY A 83 -7.92 1.23 -14.42
CA GLY A 83 -8.91 0.67 -13.52
C GLY A 83 -10.29 1.28 -13.69
N LEU A 84 -10.36 2.58 -13.86
CA LEU A 84 -11.61 3.31 -14.06
C LEU A 84 -12.14 3.19 -15.50
N GLU A 85 -11.25 3.18 -16.50
CA GLU A 85 -11.64 3.18 -17.92
C GLU A 85 -11.88 1.77 -18.50
N TYR A 86 -11.15 0.76 -18.04
CA TYR A 86 -11.18 -0.55 -18.70
C TYR A 86 -11.62 -1.69 -17.77
N SER A 87 -10.99 -1.85 -16.57
CA SER A 87 -11.31 -2.98 -15.71
C SER A 87 -10.78 -2.81 -14.30
N HIS A 88 -11.62 -3.13 -13.30
CA HIS A 88 -11.26 -3.12 -11.88
C HIS A 88 -10.01 -3.95 -11.54
N TYR A 89 -9.66 -4.95 -12.37
CA TYR A 89 -8.43 -5.72 -12.20
C TYR A 89 -7.17 -4.86 -12.23
N TRP A 90 -7.19 -3.70 -12.89
CA TRP A 90 -6.07 -2.76 -12.85
C TRP A 90 -5.93 -2.07 -11.50
N LEU A 91 -7.04 -1.81 -10.79
CA LEU A 91 -6.99 -1.32 -9.41
C LEU A 91 -6.43 -2.38 -8.47
N ALA A 92 -6.88 -3.63 -8.60
CA ALA A 92 -6.32 -4.76 -7.87
C ALA A 92 -4.82 -4.93 -8.17
N THR A 93 -4.42 -4.82 -9.44
CA THR A 93 -3.00 -4.84 -9.84
C THR A 93 -2.22 -3.69 -9.21
N GLY A 94 -2.79 -2.49 -9.14
CA GLY A 94 -2.18 -1.35 -8.46
C GLY A 94 -1.87 -1.64 -7.00
N LEU A 95 -2.83 -2.16 -6.24
CA LEU A 95 -2.60 -2.54 -4.84
C LEU A 95 -1.58 -3.67 -4.72
N LEU A 96 -1.63 -4.67 -5.58
CA LEU A 96 -0.67 -5.77 -5.55
C LEU A 96 0.77 -5.29 -5.82
N LEU A 97 0.95 -4.38 -6.79
CA LEU A 97 2.25 -3.75 -7.06
C LEU A 97 2.72 -2.90 -5.89
N HIS A 98 1.80 -2.17 -5.23
CA HIS A 98 2.15 -1.39 -4.04
C HIS A 98 2.56 -2.32 -2.88
N GLY A 99 1.82 -3.38 -2.60
CA GLY A 99 2.19 -4.37 -1.60
C GLY A 99 3.56 -5.04 -1.87
N ALA A 100 3.90 -5.28 -3.15
CA ALA A 100 5.24 -5.72 -3.53
C ALA A 100 6.30 -4.63 -3.27
N TRP A 101 5.95 -3.37 -3.53
CA TRP A 101 6.81 -2.21 -3.24
C TRP A 101 7.08 -2.07 -1.74
N ASP A 102 6.07 -2.30 -0.89
CA ASP A 102 6.24 -2.34 0.57
C ASP A 102 7.28 -3.37 1.00
N VAL A 103 7.25 -4.57 0.39
CA VAL A 103 8.24 -5.61 0.69
C VAL A 103 9.65 -5.14 0.34
N LEU A 104 9.85 -4.40 -0.76
CA LEU A 104 11.15 -3.83 -1.13
C LEU A 104 11.62 -2.74 -0.15
N HIS A 105 10.70 -2.05 0.52
CA HIS A 105 11.00 -1.06 1.56
C HIS A 105 11.24 -1.69 2.93
N HIS A 106 11.07 -3.00 3.07
CA HIS A 106 11.32 -3.63 4.35
C HIS A 106 12.81 -3.50 4.75
N PRO A 107 13.11 -3.09 6.00
CA PRO A 107 14.49 -2.83 6.46
C PRO A 107 15.50 -3.95 6.22
N ARG A 108 15.01 -5.19 6.05
CA ARG A 108 15.85 -6.35 5.76
C ARG A 108 16.37 -6.37 4.32
N HIS A 109 15.64 -5.77 3.37
CA HIS A 109 16.02 -5.84 1.96
C HIS A 109 16.92 -4.69 1.52
N ARG A 110 16.80 -3.51 2.11
CA ARG A 110 17.61 -2.30 1.82
C ARG A 110 17.75 -1.96 0.33
N ILE A 111 16.77 -2.34 -0.48
CA ILE A 111 16.81 -2.12 -1.93
C ILE A 111 16.47 -0.67 -2.26
N VAL A 112 15.52 -0.10 -1.51
CA VAL A 112 15.09 1.29 -1.62
C VAL A 112 15.32 1.99 -0.29
N GLY A 113 15.51 3.31 -0.30
CA GLY A 113 15.70 4.11 0.92
C GLY A 113 14.49 3.98 1.86
N THR A 114 14.76 3.59 3.10
CA THR A 114 13.72 3.40 4.13
C THR A 114 13.76 4.48 5.21
N ALA A 115 14.50 5.57 4.96
CA ALA A 115 14.62 6.66 5.92
C ALA A 115 13.25 7.28 6.21
N GLY A 116 12.89 7.34 7.48
CA GLY A 116 11.61 7.91 7.93
C GLY A 116 10.39 7.00 7.80
N VAL A 117 10.53 5.78 7.24
CA VAL A 117 9.41 4.81 7.19
C VAL A 117 9.28 4.13 8.55
N PRO A 118 8.12 4.26 9.23
CA PRO A 118 7.91 3.58 10.51
C PRO A 118 7.94 2.05 10.36
N GLY A 119 8.54 1.34 11.31
CA GLY A 119 8.67 -0.12 11.24
C GLY A 119 7.36 -0.90 11.16
N TRP A 120 6.26 -0.34 11.71
CA TRP A 120 4.92 -0.92 11.63
C TRP A 120 4.24 -0.71 10.27
N TYR A 121 4.66 0.32 9.50
CA TYR A 121 3.97 0.72 8.26
C TYR A 121 4.07 -0.35 7.17
N VAL A 122 5.27 -0.84 6.91
CA VAL A 122 5.53 -1.85 5.87
C VAL A 122 4.69 -3.13 6.06
N PRO A 123 4.68 -3.79 7.23
CA PRO A 123 3.85 -4.99 7.42
C PRO A 123 2.35 -4.68 7.38
N PHE A 124 1.92 -3.50 7.81
CA PHE A 124 0.54 -3.04 7.71
C PHE A 124 0.11 -2.95 6.24
N CYS A 125 0.83 -2.16 5.44
CA CYS A 125 0.47 -1.92 4.04
C CYS A 125 0.61 -3.18 3.19
N ALA A 126 1.71 -3.93 3.31
CA ALA A 126 1.91 -5.15 2.53
C ALA A 126 0.76 -6.16 2.75
N VAL A 127 0.33 -6.37 3.99
CA VAL A 127 -0.78 -7.28 4.30
C VAL A 127 -2.10 -6.72 3.77
N TYR A 128 -2.39 -5.45 4.03
CA TYR A 128 -3.63 -4.82 3.60
C TYR A 128 -3.75 -4.81 2.08
N ASP A 129 -2.73 -4.33 1.37
CA ASP A 129 -2.80 -4.12 -0.08
C ASP A 129 -2.90 -5.43 -0.85
N ILE A 130 -2.13 -6.45 -0.46
CA ILE A 130 -2.21 -7.77 -1.09
C ILE A 130 -3.59 -8.40 -0.85
N ALA A 131 -4.09 -8.35 0.38
CA ALA A 131 -5.38 -8.94 0.72
C ALA A 131 -6.55 -8.16 0.10
N ALA A 132 -6.48 -6.82 0.06
CA ALA A 132 -7.47 -5.97 -0.60
C ALA A 132 -7.46 -6.17 -2.12
N ALA A 133 -6.29 -6.32 -2.75
CA ALA A 133 -6.19 -6.66 -4.17
C ALA A 133 -6.92 -7.95 -4.51
N ILE A 134 -6.74 -8.99 -3.67
CA ILE A 134 -7.44 -10.27 -3.84
C ILE A 134 -8.96 -10.09 -3.65
N ALA A 135 -9.38 -9.36 -2.62
CA ALA A 135 -10.79 -9.11 -2.36
C ALA A 135 -11.45 -8.36 -3.53
N ILE A 136 -10.81 -7.32 -4.06
CA ILE A 136 -11.29 -6.54 -5.21
C ILE A 136 -11.39 -7.41 -6.45
N ALA A 137 -10.36 -8.22 -6.73
CA ALA A 137 -10.35 -9.10 -7.91
C ALA A 137 -11.42 -10.20 -7.87
N LEU A 138 -11.85 -10.63 -6.68
CA LEU A 138 -12.81 -11.73 -6.51
C LEU A 138 -14.25 -11.27 -6.28
N LEU A 139 -14.46 -10.05 -5.75
CA LEU A 139 -15.76 -9.59 -5.29
C LEU A 139 -16.40 -8.49 -6.15
N ILE A 140 -15.63 -7.82 -7.01
CA ILE A 140 -16.09 -6.83 -7.98
C ILE A 140 -16.16 -7.43 -9.37
#